data_0502f1e9aabaf242bf19d1b00fa2b255
#
_entry.id   0502f1e9aabaf242bf19d1b00fa2b255
#
_cell.length_a   1.000
_cell.length_b   1.000
_cell.length_c   1.000
_cell.angle_alpha   90.00
_cell.angle_beta   90.00
_cell.angle_gamma   90.00
#
_symmetry.space_group_name_H-M   'P 1'
#
loop_
_entity.id
_entity.type
_entity.pdbx_description
1 polymer ?
#
loop_
_entity_poly.entity_id
_entity_poly.type
_entity_poly.pdbx_seq_one_letter_code
_entity_poly.pdbx_strand_id
1 'polypeptide(L)'
;MAKPKAKKQTKGRPVKRGLPWFAWLAIVLGVVAAVALIRTSPASKPASLSHPSEFRAAIIDQLHSLQPNVAFISNVTAQLEDYGFEVDLYQGDAVTVDLYRRVPGHSYELIIFRAHSGLLGSEGEAIYRTCLFANEPYRETKHVTEQLTDQLAMVRIDQNHPWVFAIGDRFVTQTMEGQFDNTIIIMMGCSCLYLDDLAQAFIGKGASAYLAWDATVDLGYVDEATPYLIELLCEGTLTLEEAVGNTMKEKGPDPNYGALLKYHPQNIGNRTVAELLH
;
A
#
# COMPACT_ATOMS: atom_id res chain seq x y z
N MET A 1 15.34 90.22 -34.08
CA MET A 1 14.74 90.78 -32.80
C MET A 1 13.79 89.79 -32.19
N ALA A 2 14.18 89.15 -31.12
CA ALA A 2 13.42 88.09 -30.48
C ALA A 2 12.65 88.68 -29.29
N LYS A 3 11.31 88.31 -29.19
CA LYS A 3 10.45 88.68 -28.03
C LYS A 3 10.60 87.62 -26.91
N PRO A 4 10.60 88.07 -25.66
CA PRO A 4 10.74 87.12 -24.53
C PRO A 4 9.42 86.39 -24.23
N LYS A 5 9.54 85.09 -23.95
CA LYS A 5 8.39 84.19 -23.51
C LYS A 5 8.12 84.38 -22.01
N ALA A 6 6.84 84.61 -21.68
CA ALA A 6 6.34 84.66 -20.31
C ALA A 6 6.43 83.31 -19.58
N LYS A 7 6.88 83.28 -18.32
CA LYS A 7 6.89 82.14 -17.41
C LYS A 7 5.54 81.91 -16.85
N LYS A 8 4.98 80.71 -17.07
CA LYS A 8 3.75 80.27 -16.42
C LYS A 8 4.09 79.77 -14.99
N GLN A 9 3.45 80.37 -14.01
CA GLN A 9 3.47 79.90 -12.63
C GLN A 9 2.60 78.64 -12.48
N THR A 10 3.21 77.54 -12.03
CA THR A 10 2.52 76.31 -11.68
C THR A 10 2.05 76.39 -10.24
N LYS A 11 0.71 76.29 -10.04
CA LYS A 11 0.06 76.14 -8.72
C LYS A 11 0.43 74.82 -8.12
N GLY A 12 1.04 74.81 -6.93
CA GLY A 12 1.34 73.63 -6.15
C GLY A 12 0.09 72.86 -5.71
N ARG A 13 0.09 71.55 -5.93
CA ARG A 13 -0.94 70.63 -5.42
C ARG A 13 -0.73 70.45 -3.92
N PRO A 14 -1.83 70.31 -3.11
CA PRO A 14 -1.71 70.06 -1.70
C PRO A 14 -1.11 68.65 -1.47
N VAL A 15 -0.08 68.57 -0.65
CA VAL A 15 0.54 67.32 -0.19
C VAL A 15 -0.41 66.65 0.82
N LYS A 16 -0.96 65.51 0.46
CA LYS A 16 -1.67 64.65 1.42
C LYS A 16 -0.65 64.12 2.43
N ARG A 17 -0.78 64.53 3.67
CA ARG A 17 -0.03 63.97 4.81
C ARG A 17 -0.40 62.50 4.97
N GLY A 18 0.46 61.58 4.59
CA GLY A 18 0.34 60.15 4.89
C GLY A 18 0.46 59.91 6.40
N LEU A 19 -0.21 58.86 6.90
CA LEU A 19 -0.04 58.40 8.27
C LEU A 19 1.43 58.23 8.63
N PRO A 20 1.86 58.62 9.84
CA PRO A 20 3.25 58.45 10.25
C PRO A 20 3.62 56.97 10.27
N TRP A 21 4.85 56.66 9.89
CA TRP A 21 5.36 55.29 9.69
C TRP A 21 5.13 54.37 10.89
N PHE A 22 5.15 54.86 12.11
CA PHE A 22 4.86 54.10 13.33
C PHE A 22 3.40 53.60 13.41
N ALA A 23 2.43 54.26 12.76
CA ALA A 23 1.05 53.77 12.68
C ALA A 23 0.94 52.50 11.79
N TRP A 24 1.78 52.40 10.74
CA TRP A 24 1.88 51.20 9.92
C TRP A 24 2.57 50.04 10.66
N LEU A 25 3.52 50.33 11.52
CA LEU A 25 4.22 49.32 12.34
C LEU A 25 3.24 48.72 13.37
N ALA A 26 2.36 49.51 13.97
CA ALA A 26 1.36 49.00 14.89
C ALA A 26 0.32 48.10 14.20
N ILE A 27 -0.10 48.42 12.96
CA ILE A 27 -1.05 47.63 12.18
C ILE A 27 -0.39 46.30 11.79
N VAL A 28 0.87 46.29 11.33
CA VAL A 28 1.60 45.06 10.94
C VAL A 28 1.83 44.17 12.17
N LEU A 29 2.20 44.73 13.31
CA LEU A 29 2.36 43.94 14.55
C LEU A 29 1.05 43.35 15.04
N GLY A 30 -0.08 44.10 14.93
CA GLY A 30 -1.41 43.62 15.29
C GLY A 30 -1.85 42.44 14.38
N VAL A 31 -1.59 42.50 13.08
CA VAL A 31 -1.95 41.44 12.13
C VAL A 31 -1.08 40.21 12.36
N VAL A 32 0.24 40.37 12.61
CA VAL A 32 1.14 39.27 12.91
C VAL A 32 0.75 38.56 14.22
N ALA A 33 0.38 39.30 15.26
CA ALA A 33 -0.10 38.73 16.52
C ALA A 33 -1.42 37.97 16.34
N ALA A 34 -2.36 38.49 15.56
CA ALA A 34 -3.64 37.84 15.27
C ALA A 34 -3.44 36.53 14.44
N VAL A 35 -2.55 36.56 13.46
CA VAL A 35 -2.20 35.36 12.67
C VAL A 35 -1.43 34.31 13.51
N ALA A 36 -0.58 34.73 14.44
CA ALA A 36 0.11 33.84 15.36
C ALA A 36 -0.86 33.17 16.35
N LEU A 37 -1.86 33.92 16.87
CA LEU A 37 -2.89 33.36 17.75
C LEU A 37 -3.83 32.37 17.04
N ILE A 38 -4.08 32.53 15.74
CA ILE A 38 -4.86 31.55 14.95
C ILE A 38 -4.04 30.28 14.67
N ARG A 39 -2.69 30.39 14.60
CA ARG A 39 -1.81 29.24 14.35
C ARG A 39 -1.41 28.44 15.60
N THR A 40 -1.70 28.91 16.78
CA THR A 40 -1.34 28.25 18.06
C THR A 40 -2.49 27.56 18.77
N SER A 41 -3.68 27.46 18.16
CA SER A 41 -4.61 26.43 18.60
C SER A 41 -4.16 25.11 17.96
N PRO A 42 -3.54 24.17 18.73
CA PRO A 42 -3.51 22.80 18.28
C PRO A 42 -4.99 22.40 18.19
N ALA A 43 -5.46 22.10 16.97
CA ALA A 43 -6.64 21.27 16.84
C ALA A 43 -6.30 20.02 17.66
N SER A 44 -6.83 19.92 18.87
CA SER A 44 -6.86 18.68 19.60
C SER A 44 -7.63 17.72 18.70
N LYS A 45 -6.88 16.89 17.97
CA LYS A 45 -7.39 15.63 17.43
C LYS A 45 -8.19 15.04 18.59
N PRO A 46 -9.50 14.75 18.44
CA PRO A 46 -10.21 14.08 19.51
C PRO A 46 -9.32 12.87 19.86
N ALA A 47 -8.94 12.74 21.12
CA ALA A 47 -8.26 11.56 21.59
C ALA A 47 -9.16 10.41 21.17
N SER A 48 -8.75 9.65 20.16
CA SER A 48 -9.35 8.36 19.88
C SER A 48 -9.21 7.64 21.20
N LEU A 49 -10.31 7.36 21.85
CA LEU A 49 -10.34 6.38 22.92
C LEU A 49 -9.73 5.15 22.28
N SER A 50 -8.48 4.85 22.63
CA SER A 50 -7.82 3.63 22.22
C SER A 50 -8.62 2.48 22.84
N HIS A 51 -9.62 2.04 22.13
CA HIS A 51 -10.08 0.67 22.31
C HIS A 51 -8.86 -0.18 21.96
N PRO A 52 -8.48 -1.20 22.76
CA PRO A 52 -7.49 -2.14 22.29
C PRO A 52 -7.94 -2.58 20.89
N SER A 53 -7.05 -2.47 19.90
CA SER A 53 -7.33 -2.91 18.54
C SER A 53 -7.75 -4.37 18.62
N GLU A 54 -8.94 -4.66 18.16
CA GLU A 54 -9.51 -6.02 18.20
C GLU A 54 -8.82 -6.90 17.15
N PHE A 55 -8.26 -6.27 16.11
CA PHE A 55 -7.68 -6.91 14.94
C PHE A 55 -6.25 -6.42 14.66
N ARG A 56 -5.44 -7.27 14.04
CA ARG A 56 -4.09 -6.93 13.59
C ARG A 56 -3.95 -7.11 12.09
N ALA A 57 -3.28 -6.18 11.44
CA ALA A 57 -2.95 -6.28 10.02
C ALA A 57 -1.43 -6.14 9.79
N ALA A 58 -0.94 -6.70 8.68
CA ALA A 58 0.41 -6.48 8.22
C ALA A 58 0.44 -5.94 6.80
N ILE A 59 1.31 -4.96 6.55
CA ILE A 59 1.70 -4.55 5.20
C ILE A 59 3.14 -5.03 4.98
N ILE A 60 3.33 -5.93 4.02
CA ILE A 60 4.63 -6.49 3.66
C ILE A 60 5.04 -5.89 2.32
N ASP A 61 5.83 -4.79 2.38
CA ASP A 61 6.25 -4.00 1.23
C ASP A 61 7.66 -4.40 0.76
N GLN A 62 7.73 -5.48 -0.01
CA GLN A 62 8.95 -5.97 -0.66
C GLN A 62 9.49 -4.96 -1.68
N LEU A 63 8.60 -4.17 -2.29
CA LEU A 63 8.94 -3.20 -3.32
C LEU A 63 9.52 -1.89 -2.79
N HIS A 64 9.55 -1.68 -1.47
CA HIS A 64 10.00 -0.44 -0.85
C HIS A 64 11.36 0.05 -1.34
N SER A 65 12.34 -0.82 -1.45
CA SER A 65 13.70 -0.46 -1.86
C SER A 65 13.83 -0.14 -3.36
N LEU A 66 12.88 -0.61 -4.18
CA LEU A 66 12.88 -0.44 -5.63
C LEU A 66 11.95 0.69 -6.06
N GLN A 67 10.77 0.73 -5.49
CA GLN A 67 9.71 1.67 -5.83
C GLN A 67 8.92 2.06 -4.58
N PRO A 68 9.51 2.90 -3.70
CA PRO A 68 8.85 3.35 -2.48
C PRO A 68 7.59 4.16 -2.81
N ASN A 69 6.50 3.89 -2.10
CA ASN A 69 5.25 4.65 -2.21
C ASN A 69 4.71 4.99 -0.81
N VAL A 70 5.23 6.07 -0.22
CA VAL A 70 4.84 6.53 1.12
C VAL A 70 3.36 6.91 1.17
N ALA A 71 2.82 7.47 0.07
CA ALA A 71 1.42 7.87 0.01
C ALA A 71 0.49 6.65 0.07
N PHE A 72 0.81 5.59 -0.67
CA PHE A 72 0.10 4.30 -0.60
C PHE A 72 0.12 3.74 0.82
N ILE A 73 1.31 3.59 1.42
CA ILE A 73 1.45 3.04 2.77
C ILE A 73 0.64 3.85 3.79
N SER A 74 0.77 5.20 3.78
CA SER A 74 0.04 6.06 4.73
C SER A 74 -1.47 5.97 4.55
N ASN A 75 -1.96 5.90 3.31
CA ASN A 75 -3.39 5.83 3.01
C ASN A 75 -3.98 4.49 3.49
N VAL A 76 -3.36 3.38 3.12
CA VAL A 76 -3.84 2.03 3.50
C VAL A 76 -3.75 1.84 5.02
N THR A 77 -2.65 2.29 5.65
CA THR A 77 -2.53 2.23 7.11
C THR A 77 -3.67 2.99 7.79
N ALA A 78 -3.95 4.23 7.35
CA ALA A 78 -5.03 5.02 7.94
C ALA A 78 -6.42 4.36 7.78
N GLN A 79 -6.72 3.78 6.61
CA GLN A 79 -7.98 3.08 6.38
C GLN A 79 -8.15 1.85 7.29
N LEU A 80 -7.06 1.07 7.45
CA LEU A 80 -7.07 -0.11 8.33
C LEU A 80 -7.19 0.29 9.81
N GLU A 81 -6.47 1.32 10.25
CA GLU A 81 -6.56 1.85 11.62
C GLU A 81 -7.96 2.42 11.91
N ASP A 82 -8.58 3.11 10.96
CA ASP A 82 -9.95 3.63 11.09
C ASP A 82 -11.00 2.51 11.22
N TYR A 83 -10.74 1.35 10.60
CA TYR A 83 -11.58 0.15 10.78
C TYR A 83 -11.34 -0.54 12.13
N GLY A 84 -10.19 -0.35 12.76
CA GLY A 84 -9.84 -0.93 14.07
C GLY A 84 -8.67 -1.91 14.06
N PHE A 85 -7.90 -1.98 12.98
CA PHE A 85 -6.67 -2.77 12.94
C PHE A 85 -5.51 -2.04 13.62
N GLU A 86 -4.65 -2.79 14.31
CA GLU A 86 -3.26 -2.41 14.58
C GLU A 86 -2.40 -2.87 13.40
N VAL A 87 -1.63 -1.95 12.78
CA VAL A 87 -0.92 -2.24 11.52
C VAL A 87 0.58 -2.35 11.75
N ASP A 88 1.13 -3.53 11.49
CA ASP A 88 2.57 -3.76 11.40
C ASP A 88 3.07 -3.55 9.97
N LEU A 89 4.21 -2.87 9.81
CA LEU A 89 4.81 -2.56 8.52
C LEU A 89 6.20 -3.20 8.39
N TYR A 90 6.35 -4.08 7.38
CA TYR A 90 7.63 -4.70 7.01
C TYR A 90 8.06 -4.19 5.63
N GLN A 91 9.24 -3.57 5.52
CA GLN A 91 9.68 -2.93 4.28
C GLN A 91 11.07 -3.34 3.84
N GLY A 92 11.29 -3.42 2.54
CA GLY A 92 12.60 -3.61 1.93
C GLY A 92 13.33 -4.83 2.46
N ASP A 93 14.53 -4.65 3.01
CA ASP A 93 15.39 -5.73 3.49
C ASP A 93 14.82 -6.52 4.68
N ALA A 94 13.79 -6.01 5.35
CA ALA A 94 13.08 -6.76 6.37
C ALA A 94 12.22 -7.90 5.77
N VAL A 95 11.91 -7.85 4.46
CA VAL A 95 11.11 -8.89 3.78
C VAL A 95 12.00 -10.05 3.37
N THR A 96 12.26 -10.95 4.30
CA THR A 96 13.13 -12.10 4.17
C THR A 96 12.35 -13.41 4.11
N VAL A 97 13.02 -14.50 3.75
CA VAL A 97 12.46 -15.86 3.84
C VAL A 97 12.02 -16.18 5.27
N ASP A 98 12.78 -15.73 6.27
CA ASP A 98 12.44 -15.94 7.68
C ASP A 98 11.24 -15.12 8.15
N LEU A 99 11.01 -13.93 7.60
CA LEU A 99 9.76 -13.21 7.82
C LEU A 99 8.59 -14.05 7.29
N TYR A 100 8.63 -14.48 6.04
CA TYR A 100 7.57 -15.29 5.45
C TYR A 100 7.31 -16.58 6.22
N ARG A 101 8.37 -17.24 6.72
CA ARG A 101 8.23 -18.45 7.56
C ARG A 101 7.37 -18.21 8.78
N ARG A 102 7.51 -17.05 9.44
CA ARG A 102 6.88 -16.76 10.74
C ARG A 102 5.56 -16.01 10.65
N VAL A 103 5.21 -15.47 9.48
CA VAL A 103 3.99 -14.64 9.30
C VAL A 103 2.72 -15.30 9.86
N PRO A 104 2.44 -16.61 9.67
CA PRO A 104 1.22 -17.20 10.23
C PRO A 104 1.15 -17.16 11.76
N GLY A 105 2.31 -17.19 12.44
CA GLY A 105 2.39 -17.15 13.91
C GLY A 105 2.18 -15.76 14.54
N HIS A 106 2.01 -14.70 13.73
CA HIS A 106 1.80 -13.34 14.23
C HIS A 106 0.33 -12.98 14.46
N SER A 107 -0.60 -13.89 14.17
CA SER A 107 -2.04 -13.68 14.34
C SER A 107 -2.56 -12.41 13.67
N TYR A 108 -2.23 -12.23 12.39
CA TYR A 108 -2.81 -11.17 11.56
C TYR A 108 -4.12 -11.64 10.96
N GLU A 109 -5.16 -10.84 11.08
CA GLU A 109 -6.46 -11.05 10.44
C GLU A 109 -6.46 -10.52 8.99
N LEU A 110 -5.55 -9.59 8.64
CA LEU A 110 -5.39 -9.11 7.28
C LEU A 110 -3.91 -8.91 6.94
N ILE A 111 -3.47 -9.39 5.77
CA ILE A 111 -2.10 -9.20 5.28
C ILE A 111 -2.14 -8.69 3.83
N ILE A 112 -1.44 -7.59 3.59
CA ILE A 112 -1.23 -7.03 2.25
C ILE A 112 0.21 -7.29 1.83
N PHE A 113 0.40 -8.05 0.75
CA PHE A 113 1.71 -8.27 0.12
C PHE A 113 1.86 -7.31 -1.07
N ARG A 114 2.58 -6.22 -0.88
CA ARG A 114 3.05 -5.35 -1.95
C ARG A 114 4.42 -5.84 -2.39
N ALA A 115 4.43 -6.83 -3.30
CA ALA A 115 5.64 -7.59 -3.64
C ALA A 115 5.65 -8.01 -5.11
N HIS A 116 6.85 -8.18 -5.67
CA HIS A 116 6.99 -8.90 -6.93
C HIS A 116 6.53 -10.35 -6.77
N SER A 117 5.89 -10.83 -7.79
CA SER A 117 5.53 -12.23 -7.94
C SER A 117 5.63 -12.63 -9.42
N GLY A 118 5.62 -13.89 -9.69
CA GLY A 118 5.73 -14.39 -11.05
C GLY A 118 5.43 -15.86 -11.16
N LEU A 119 5.54 -16.35 -12.38
CA LEU A 119 5.29 -17.74 -12.73
C LEU A 119 6.63 -18.46 -12.98
N LEU A 120 6.82 -19.58 -12.32
CA LEU A 120 7.96 -20.45 -12.54
C LEU A 120 7.66 -21.44 -13.68
N GLY A 121 8.61 -21.57 -14.59
CA GLY A 121 8.56 -22.49 -15.71
C GLY A 121 9.95 -22.57 -16.34
N SER A 122 10.29 -23.68 -16.96
CA SER A 122 11.49 -23.82 -17.78
C SER A 122 11.20 -23.39 -19.21
N GLU A 123 12.19 -22.88 -19.93
CA GLU A 123 12.03 -22.51 -21.33
C GLU A 123 11.55 -23.71 -22.15
N GLY A 124 10.38 -23.57 -22.79
CA GLY A 124 9.73 -24.65 -23.55
C GLY A 124 8.89 -25.62 -22.74
N GLU A 125 8.82 -25.47 -21.41
CA GLU A 125 7.94 -26.26 -20.54
C GLU A 125 6.71 -25.46 -20.11
N ALA A 126 5.69 -26.18 -19.62
CA ALA A 126 4.50 -25.53 -19.08
C ALA A 126 4.83 -24.75 -17.80
N ILE A 127 4.22 -23.58 -17.62
CA ILE A 127 4.20 -22.86 -16.34
C ILE A 127 3.56 -23.78 -15.30
N TYR A 128 4.22 -23.98 -14.17
CA TYR A 128 3.80 -24.98 -13.19
C TYR A 128 3.61 -24.46 -11.77
N ARG A 129 4.02 -23.21 -11.48
CA ARG A 129 3.94 -22.68 -10.12
C ARG A 129 4.00 -21.18 -10.05
N THR A 130 3.27 -20.60 -9.09
CA THR A 130 3.37 -19.20 -8.69
C THR A 130 4.45 -19.01 -7.62
N CYS A 131 5.20 -17.91 -7.67
CA CYS A 131 6.16 -17.56 -6.64
C CYS A 131 6.03 -16.09 -6.19
N LEU A 132 6.32 -15.84 -4.90
CA LEU A 132 6.34 -14.54 -4.26
C LEU A 132 7.77 -14.20 -3.84
N PHE A 133 8.28 -13.02 -4.26
CA PHE A 133 9.67 -12.62 -4.04
C PHE A 133 9.90 -12.16 -2.59
N ALA A 134 11.06 -12.52 -2.06
CA ALA A 134 11.64 -11.87 -0.89
C ALA A 134 12.74 -10.88 -1.33
N ASN A 135 13.28 -10.09 -0.39
CA ASN A 135 14.46 -9.23 -0.64
C ASN A 135 15.76 -9.88 -0.12
N GLU A 136 15.66 -11.10 0.34
CA GLU A 136 16.83 -11.83 0.80
C GLU A 136 17.68 -12.29 -0.39
N PRO A 137 18.98 -11.87 -0.48
CA PRO A 137 19.87 -12.26 -1.56
C PRO A 137 20.03 -13.78 -1.62
N TYR A 138 19.91 -14.33 -2.83
CA TYR A 138 20.08 -15.74 -3.06
C TYR A 138 21.51 -16.21 -2.74
N ARG A 139 21.60 -17.35 -2.05
CA ARG A 139 22.85 -18.07 -1.78
C ARG A 139 22.57 -19.57 -1.79
N GLU A 140 23.36 -20.32 -2.55
CA GLU A 140 23.25 -21.78 -2.63
C GLU A 140 23.39 -22.49 -1.27
N THR A 141 24.13 -21.88 -0.34
CA THR A 141 24.42 -22.46 0.98
C THR A 141 23.39 -22.06 2.06
N LYS A 142 22.38 -21.26 1.72
CA LYS A 142 21.34 -20.82 2.66
C LYS A 142 20.02 -21.49 2.31
N HIS A 143 19.22 -21.87 3.31
CA HIS A 143 17.93 -22.55 3.10
C HIS A 143 18.03 -23.80 2.19
N VAL A 144 19.10 -24.59 2.37
CA VAL A 144 19.44 -25.69 1.46
C VAL A 144 18.34 -26.73 1.34
N THR A 145 17.69 -27.06 2.45
CA THR A 145 16.58 -28.03 2.46
C THR A 145 15.41 -27.53 1.63
N GLU A 146 15.02 -26.29 1.81
CA GLU A 146 13.90 -25.66 1.10
C GLU A 146 14.18 -25.52 -0.40
N GLN A 147 15.45 -25.26 -0.79
CA GLN A 147 15.85 -25.25 -2.18
C GLN A 147 15.76 -26.65 -2.81
N LEU A 148 16.30 -27.68 -2.14
CA LEU A 148 16.32 -29.05 -2.63
C LEU A 148 14.93 -29.72 -2.72
N THR A 149 13.94 -29.15 -2.03
CA THR A 149 12.55 -29.65 -2.00
C THR A 149 11.58 -28.76 -2.77
N ASP A 150 12.09 -27.88 -3.64
CA ASP A 150 11.32 -26.95 -4.48
C ASP A 150 10.37 -26.04 -3.70
N GLN A 151 10.74 -25.65 -2.50
CA GLN A 151 9.98 -24.71 -1.68
C GLN A 151 10.41 -23.28 -1.93
N LEU A 152 11.68 -23.09 -2.27
CA LEU A 152 12.28 -21.81 -2.64
C LEU A 152 12.80 -21.86 -4.07
N ALA A 153 12.61 -20.75 -4.77
CA ALA A 153 13.18 -20.53 -6.09
C ALA A 153 14.23 -19.41 -6.05
N MET A 154 15.18 -19.46 -6.98
CA MET A 154 16.09 -18.38 -7.30
C MET A 154 15.46 -17.52 -8.40
N VAL A 155 15.19 -16.26 -8.11
CA VAL A 155 14.50 -15.33 -9.02
C VAL A 155 15.22 -13.99 -9.10
N ARG A 156 14.96 -13.24 -10.16
CA ARG A 156 15.35 -11.81 -10.28
C ARG A 156 14.34 -11.07 -11.12
N ILE A 157 14.23 -9.78 -10.94
CA ILE A 157 13.28 -8.93 -11.67
C ILE A 157 13.70 -8.82 -13.13
N ASP A 158 14.98 -8.52 -13.37
CA ASP A 158 15.60 -8.46 -14.69
C ASP A 158 17.13 -8.72 -14.58
N GLN A 159 17.83 -8.56 -15.69
CA GLN A 159 19.28 -8.81 -15.76
C GLN A 159 20.14 -7.86 -14.92
N ASN A 160 19.60 -6.69 -14.54
CA ASN A 160 20.32 -5.66 -13.78
C ASN A 160 20.13 -5.82 -12.26
N HIS A 161 19.17 -6.66 -11.84
CA HIS A 161 18.87 -6.88 -10.44
C HIS A 161 19.54 -8.14 -9.89
N PRO A 162 19.89 -8.14 -8.59
CA PRO A 162 20.48 -9.31 -7.95
C PRO A 162 19.48 -10.47 -7.91
N TRP A 163 20.02 -11.68 -7.83
CA TRP A 163 19.23 -12.87 -7.54
C TRP A 163 18.78 -12.85 -6.08
N VAL A 164 17.51 -13.13 -5.86
CA VAL A 164 16.88 -13.22 -4.54
C VAL A 164 16.12 -14.53 -4.41
N PHE A 165 15.73 -14.89 -3.18
CA PHE A 165 14.81 -15.99 -2.95
C PHE A 165 13.37 -15.59 -3.27
N ALA A 166 12.60 -16.57 -3.72
CA ALA A 166 11.13 -16.49 -3.78
C ALA A 166 10.52 -17.75 -3.15
N ILE A 167 9.40 -17.58 -2.46
CA ILE A 167 8.63 -18.67 -1.87
C ILE A 167 7.58 -19.17 -2.86
N GLY A 168 7.24 -20.45 -2.83
CA GLY A 168 6.14 -21.05 -3.57
C GLY A 168 5.10 -21.70 -2.65
N ASP A 169 4.11 -22.35 -3.25
CA ASP A 169 3.05 -23.11 -2.58
C ASP A 169 3.56 -24.12 -1.56
N ARG A 170 4.64 -24.84 -1.90
CA ARG A 170 5.26 -25.82 -0.99
C ARG A 170 5.88 -25.17 0.24
N PHE A 171 6.45 -23.95 0.11
CA PHE A 171 6.96 -23.21 1.26
C PHE A 171 5.83 -22.84 2.22
N VAL A 172 4.72 -22.35 1.68
CA VAL A 172 3.54 -22.02 2.47
C VAL A 172 3.04 -23.24 3.25
N THR A 173 2.90 -24.38 2.57
CA THR A 173 2.31 -25.59 3.19
C THR A 173 3.24 -26.33 4.12
N GLN A 174 4.56 -26.33 3.87
CA GLN A 174 5.52 -27.21 4.56
C GLN A 174 6.47 -26.46 5.51
N THR A 175 6.81 -25.19 5.21
CA THR A 175 7.85 -24.45 5.96
C THR A 175 7.32 -23.29 6.78
N MET A 176 6.20 -22.65 6.40
CA MET A 176 5.60 -21.62 7.24
C MET A 176 5.19 -22.22 8.60
N GLU A 177 5.55 -21.50 9.67
CA GLU A 177 5.32 -21.92 11.06
C GLU A 177 3.93 -21.46 11.54
N GLY A 178 3.18 -22.35 12.21
CA GLY A 178 1.84 -22.06 12.68
C GLY A 178 0.77 -22.19 11.59
N GLN A 179 -0.37 -21.56 11.82
CA GLN A 179 -1.53 -21.49 10.93
C GLN A 179 -2.00 -20.05 10.87
N PHE A 180 -2.58 -19.65 9.75
CA PHE A 180 -3.40 -18.45 9.69
C PHE A 180 -4.71 -18.71 10.44
N ASP A 181 -5.22 -17.70 11.11
CA ASP A 181 -6.49 -17.77 11.82
C ASP A 181 -7.48 -16.81 11.17
N ASN A 182 -8.25 -17.33 10.24
CA ASN A 182 -9.23 -16.54 9.45
C ASN A 182 -8.62 -15.31 8.72
N THR A 183 -7.37 -15.37 8.34
CA THR A 183 -6.63 -14.24 7.74
C THR A 183 -7.08 -13.97 6.31
N ILE A 184 -7.38 -12.71 6.00
CA ILE A 184 -7.58 -12.23 4.64
C ILE A 184 -6.22 -11.89 4.03
N ILE A 185 -5.88 -12.49 2.89
CA ILE A 185 -4.64 -12.26 2.15
C ILE A 185 -4.93 -11.42 0.91
N ILE A 186 -4.22 -10.29 0.74
CA ILE A 186 -4.29 -9.45 -0.46
C ILE A 186 -2.92 -9.42 -1.11
N MET A 187 -2.84 -9.92 -2.35
CA MET A 187 -1.62 -9.96 -3.16
C MET A 187 -1.65 -8.89 -4.24
N MET A 188 -0.74 -7.94 -4.18
CA MET A 188 -0.61 -6.87 -5.16
C MET A 188 0.31 -7.24 -6.34
N GLY A 189 0.94 -8.40 -6.30
CA GLY A 189 1.90 -8.85 -7.32
C GLY A 189 1.27 -9.43 -8.59
N CYS A 190 2.12 -9.62 -9.60
CA CYS A 190 1.76 -10.17 -10.90
C CYS A 190 1.29 -11.63 -10.81
N SER A 191 0.24 -11.98 -11.54
CA SER A 191 -0.17 -13.37 -11.81
C SER A 191 -0.41 -14.26 -10.57
N CYS A 192 -0.70 -13.67 -9.42
CA CYS A 192 -0.89 -14.41 -8.17
C CYS A 192 -2.18 -15.25 -8.14
N LEU A 193 -3.09 -15.05 -9.10
CA LEU A 193 -4.26 -15.90 -9.38
C LEU A 193 -4.37 -16.28 -10.87
N TYR A 194 -3.21 -16.34 -11.57
CA TYR A 194 -3.13 -17.00 -12.88
C TYR A 194 -3.27 -18.53 -12.73
N LEU A 195 -2.53 -19.08 -11.76
CA LEU A 195 -2.76 -20.40 -11.18
C LEU A 195 -3.40 -20.22 -9.80
N ASP A 196 -4.00 -21.25 -9.27
CA ASP A 196 -4.60 -21.24 -7.94
C ASP A 196 -3.73 -21.94 -6.87
N ASP A 197 -2.52 -22.39 -7.24
CA ASP A 197 -1.60 -23.14 -6.39
C ASP A 197 -1.22 -22.39 -5.10
N LEU A 198 -0.81 -21.12 -5.23
CA LEU A 198 -0.44 -20.30 -4.08
C LEU A 198 -1.67 -19.95 -3.24
N ALA A 199 -2.81 -19.63 -3.86
CA ALA A 199 -4.07 -19.37 -3.18
C ALA A 199 -4.53 -20.58 -2.37
N GLN A 200 -4.53 -21.78 -2.97
CA GLN A 200 -4.87 -23.04 -2.29
C GLN A 200 -3.94 -23.32 -1.11
N ALA A 201 -2.64 -23.02 -1.24
CA ALA A 201 -1.67 -23.18 -0.18
C ALA A 201 -1.98 -22.29 1.03
N PHE A 202 -2.27 -20.98 0.80
CA PHE A 202 -2.64 -20.07 1.87
C PHE A 202 -3.97 -20.45 2.53
N ILE A 203 -5.01 -20.80 1.75
CA ILE A 203 -6.30 -21.28 2.28
C ILE A 203 -6.10 -22.58 3.06
N GLY A 204 -5.35 -23.53 2.54
CA GLY A 204 -5.02 -24.78 3.25
C GLY A 204 -4.23 -24.56 4.54
N LYS A 205 -3.53 -23.42 4.66
CA LYS A 205 -2.79 -22.99 5.85
C LYS A 205 -3.66 -22.20 6.85
N GLY A 206 -4.94 -21.97 6.55
CA GLY A 206 -5.92 -21.34 7.46
C GLY A 206 -6.35 -19.93 7.08
N ALA A 207 -5.91 -19.37 5.93
CA ALA A 207 -6.45 -18.11 5.45
C ALA A 207 -7.94 -18.27 5.07
N SER A 208 -8.76 -17.26 5.38
CA SER A 208 -10.19 -17.24 5.05
C SER A 208 -10.47 -16.80 3.63
N ALA A 209 -9.63 -15.92 3.09
CA ALA A 209 -9.74 -15.37 1.74
C ALA A 209 -8.35 -15.03 1.15
N TYR A 210 -8.25 -15.16 -0.17
CA TYR A 210 -7.07 -14.77 -0.94
C TYR A 210 -7.52 -13.94 -2.14
N LEU A 211 -7.12 -12.67 -2.20
CA LEU A 211 -7.46 -11.73 -3.27
C LEU A 211 -6.19 -11.42 -4.05
N ALA A 212 -6.24 -11.52 -5.37
CA ALA A 212 -5.07 -11.29 -6.21
C ALA A 212 -5.44 -11.05 -7.68
N TRP A 213 -4.44 -10.67 -8.46
CA TRP A 213 -4.54 -10.42 -9.90
C TRP A 213 -4.26 -11.69 -10.71
N ASP A 214 -5.05 -11.91 -11.78
CA ASP A 214 -4.97 -13.10 -12.62
C ASP A 214 -3.94 -13.02 -13.75
N ALA A 215 -3.28 -11.87 -13.93
CA ALA A 215 -2.24 -11.65 -14.94
C ALA A 215 -1.17 -10.68 -14.42
N THR A 216 -0.20 -10.34 -15.27
CA THR A 216 0.77 -9.27 -15.00
C THR A 216 0.05 -7.96 -14.74
N VAL A 217 0.53 -7.16 -13.78
CA VAL A 217 -0.05 -5.88 -13.39
C VAL A 217 0.99 -4.76 -13.42
N ASP A 218 0.54 -3.55 -13.72
CA ASP A 218 1.31 -2.33 -13.54
C ASP A 218 1.29 -1.91 -12.06
N LEU A 219 2.47 -1.60 -11.51
CA LEU A 219 2.57 -1.26 -10.09
C LEU A 219 1.84 0.04 -9.73
N GLY A 220 1.89 1.06 -10.61
CA GLY A 220 1.16 2.30 -10.39
C GLY A 220 -0.35 2.05 -10.32
N TYR A 221 -0.85 1.20 -11.22
CA TYR A 221 -2.26 0.82 -11.24
C TYR A 221 -2.68 0.06 -9.96
N VAL A 222 -1.90 -0.93 -9.50
CA VAL A 222 -2.28 -1.67 -8.28
C VAL A 222 -2.15 -0.83 -7.02
N ASP A 223 -1.19 0.12 -6.98
CA ASP A 223 -1.06 1.10 -5.90
C ASP A 223 -2.26 2.07 -5.83
N GLU A 224 -3.01 2.26 -6.92
CA GLU A 224 -4.26 3.05 -6.95
C GLU A 224 -5.51 2.18 -6.72
N ALA A 225 -5.52 0.95 -7.19
CA ALA A 225 -6.68 0.07 -7.08
C ALA A 225 -6.82 -0.54 -5.67
N THR A 226 -5.70 -0.90 -5.03
CA THR A 226 -5.72 -1.56 -3.71
C THR A 226 -6.29 -0.67 -2.59
N PRO A 227 -5.96 0.63 -2.44
CA PRO A 227 -6.60 1.48 -1.44
C PRO A 227 -8.11 1.58 -1.63
N TYR A 228 -8.60 1.61 -2.87
CA TYR A 228 -10.03 1.61 -3.14
C TYR A 228 -10.69 0.29 -2.74
N LEU A 229 -10.04 -0.85 -3.00
CA LEU A 229 -10.50 -2.16 -2.52
C LEU A 229 -10.56 -2.19 -0.99
N ILE A 230 -9.53 -1.69 -0.29
CA ILE A 230 -9.48 -1.65 1.18
C ILE A 230 -10.62 -0.77 1.73
N GLU A 231 -10.87 0.39 1.13
CA GLU A 231 -11.98 1.27 1.50
C GLU A 231 -13.31 0.50 1.45
N LEU A 232 -13.60 -0.20 0.34
CA LEU A 232 -14.82 -0.98 0.18
C LEU A 232 -14.92 -2.16 1.16
N LEU A 233 -13.81 -2.86 1.42
CA LEU A 233 -13.75 -3.95 2.39
C LEU A 233 -13.99 -3.45 3.83
N CYS A 234 -13.45 -2.28 4.16
CA CYS A 234 -13.57 -1.64 5.47
C CYS A 234 -14.91 -0.90 5.70
N GLU A 235 -15.72 -0.67 4.68
CA GLU A 235 -17.09 -0.17 4.87
C GLU A 235 -17.96 -1.14 5.69
N GLY A 236 -17.60 -2.42 5.74
CA GLY A 236 -18.21 -3.46 6.58
C GLY A 236 -19.60 -3.94 6.15
N THR A 237 -20.18 -3.33 5.10
CA THR A 237 -21.52 -3.64 4.59
C THR A 237 -21.50 -4.45 3.29
N LEU A 238 -20.42 -4.35 2.54
CA LEU A 238 -20.27 -5.06 1.26
C LEU A 238 -19.74 -6.49 1.49
N THR A 239 -20.23 -7.38 0.65
CA THR A 239 -19.65 -8.72 0.53
C THR A 239 -18.33 -8.67 -0.24
N LEU A 240 -17.52 -9.71 -0.12
CA LEU A 240 -16.25 -9.82 -0.84
C LEU A 240 -16.43 -9.70 -2.37
N GLU A 241 -17.46 -10.37 -2.91
CA GLU A 241 -17.79 -10.30 -4.34
C GLU A 241 -18.19 -8.89 -4.78
N GLU A 242 -18.98 -8.18 -3.96
CA GLU A 242 -19.37 -6.80 -4.24
C GLU A 242 -18.16 -5.84 -4.17
N ALA A 243 -17.28 -5.99 -3.17
CA ALA A 243 -16.09 -5.16 -3.05
C ALA A 243 -15.13 -5.36 -4.24
N VAL A 244 -14.85 -6.60 -4.61
CA VAL A 244 -14.03 -6.94 -5.78
C VAL A 244 -14.70 -6.47 -7.08
N GLY A 245 -16.01 -6.73 -7.24
CA GLY A 245 -16.78 -6.31 -8.42
C GLY A 245 -16.85 -4.80 -8.60
N ASN A 246 -17.06 -4.05 -7.50
CA ASN A 246 -17.07 -2.59 -7.52
C ASN A 246 -15.67 -2.01 -7.80
N THR A 247 -14.61 -2.63 -7.26
CA THR A 247 -13.23 -2.25 -7.59
C THR A 247 -12.97 -2.41 -9.09
N MET A 248 -13.34 -3.54 -9.67
CA MET A 248 -13.16 -3.79 -11.11
C MET A 248 -14.05 -2.91 -11.98
N LYS A 249 -15.23 -2.53 -11.51
CA LYS A 249 -16.12 -1.61 -12.23
C LYS A 249 -15.57 -0.18 -12.23
N GLU A 250 -15.00 0.29 -11.13
CA GLU A 250 -14.48 1.66 -10.96
C GLU A 250 -13.10 1.82 -11.61
N LYS A 251 -12.19 0.88 -11.35
CA LYS A 251 -10.81 0.97 -11.83
C LYS A 251 -10.61 0.34 -13.21
N GLY A 252 -11.48 -0.60 -13.60
CA GLY A 252 -11.35 -1.40 -14.81
C GLY A 252 -10.26 -2.47 -14.69
N PRO A 253 -10.02 -3.24 -15.78
CA PRO A 253 -8.83 -4.08 -15.88
C PRO A 253 -7.55 -3.25 -15.90
N ASP A 254 -6.42 -3.87 -15.52
CA ASP A 254 -5.10 -3.22 -15.69
C ASP A 254 -4.94 -2.69 -17.12
N PRO A 255 -4.64 -1.40 -17.31
CA PRO A 255 -4.66 -0.77 -18.63
C PRO A 255 -3.53 -1.25 -19.55
N ASN A 256 -2.45 -1.81 -18.99
CA ASN A 256 -1.29 -2.27 -19.75
C ASN A 256 -1.34 -3.77 -20.07
N TYR A 257 -1.90 -4.56 -19.14
CA TYR A 257 -1.85 -6.03 -19.22
C TYR A 257 -3.21 -6.70 -19.17
N GLY A 258 -4.29 -5.95 -18.90
CA GLY A 258 -5.66 -6.47 -18.86
C GLY A 258 -5.96 -7.38 -17.67
N ALA A 259 -5.12 -7.37 -16.62
CA ALA A 259 -5.32 -8.18 -15.45
C ALA A 259 -6.61 -7.82 -14.70
N LEU A 260 -7.27 -8.83 -14.15
CA LEU A 260 -8.47 -8.71 -13.35
C LEU A 260 -8.18 -9.09 -11.90
N LEU A 261 -8.71 -8.29 -10.97
CA LEU A 261 -8.72 -8.66 -9.55
C LEU A 261 -9.74 -9.78 -9.34
N LYS A 262 -9.33 -10.82 -8.64
CA LYS A 262 -10.14 -11.98 -8.30
C LYS A 262 -9.96 -12.38 -6.84
N TYR A 263 -10.77 -13.32 -6.37
CA TYR A 263 -10.65 -13.91 -5.04
C TYR A 263 -10.77 -15.43 -5.07
N HIS A 264 -10.26 -16.07 -4.06
CA HIS A 264 -10.31 -17.52 -3.84
C HIS A 264 -10.52 -17.79 -2.33
N PRO A 265 -11.32 -18.82 -1.94
CA PRO A 265 -12.16 -19.67 -2.78
C PRO A 265 -13.46 -18.96 -3.21
N GLN A 266 -14.07 -19.39 -4.31
CA GLN A 266 -15.24 -18.71 -4.89
C GLN A 266 -16.49 -18.74 -4.01
N ASN A 267 -16.62 -19.74 -3.13
CA ASN A 267 -17.80 -19.93 -2.28
C ASN A 267 -17.91 -18.95 -1.10
N ILE A 268 -16.92 -18.07 -0.88
CA ILE A 268 -16.94 -17.05 0.18
C ILE A 268 -17.41 -15.67 -0.33
N GLY A 269 -17.71 -15.53 -1.60
CA GLY A 269 -18.02 -14.25 -2.23
C GLY A 269 -19.18 -13.49 -1.57
N ASN A 270 -20.14 -14.19 -0.98
CA ASN A 270 -21.29 -13.63 -0.30
C ASN A 270 -21.02 -13.25 1.19
N ARG A 271 -19.79 -13.40 1.68
CA ARG A 271 -19.41 -13.02 3.06
C ARG A 271 -18.82 -11.61 3.10
N THR A 272 -19.11 -10.90 4.18
CA THR A 272 -18.47 -9.61 4.51
C THR A 272 -17.10 -9.82 5.16
N VAL A 273 -16.29 -8.76 5.27
CA VAL A 273 -15.00 -8.83 6.00
C VAL A 273 -15.22 -9.29 7.44
N ALA A 274 -16.21 -8.72 8.14
CA ALA A 274 -16.50 -9.10 9.52
C ALA A 274 -16.82 -10.59 9.66
N GLU A 275 -17.54 -11.18 8.70
CA GLU A 275 -17.85 -12.62 8.69
C GLU A 275 -16.65 -13.50 8.31
N LEU A 276 -15.65 -12.94 7.62
CA LEU A 276 -14.42 -13.65 7.24
C LEU A 276 -13.38 -13.66 8.36
N LEU A 277 -13.43 -12.67 9.27
CA LEU A 277 -12.52 -12.55 10.42
C LEU A 277 -13.00 -13.33 11.66
N HIS A 278 -14.24 -13.85 11.64
CA HIS A 278 -14.86 -14.65 12.70
C HIS A 278 -15.25 -16.05 12.17
#